data_0323b0ebc07226bbd348f19f8d54dcf9
#
_entry.id   0323b0ebc07226bbd348f19f8d54dcf9
#
_cell.length_a   1.000
_cell.length_b   1.000
_cell.length_c   1.000
_cell.angle_alpha   90.00
_cell.angle_beta   90.00
_cell.angle_gamma   90.00
#
_symmetry.space_group_name_H-M   'P 1'
#
loop_
_entity.id
_entity.type
_entity.pdbx_description
1 polymer ?
#
loop_
_entity_poly.entity_id
_entity_poly.type
_entity_poly.pdbx_seq_one_letter_code
_entity_poly.pdbx_strand_id
1 'polypeptide(L)'
;MKLPLRNLLKKQVQVELALLQDEACEIMYAVHPNAVFHGGTSIWRCYLGNRFSEDLDFYAQVNDSFESDLLIEVKKRGLTISKFRKTQNNIFAKISNGRIEVSLEVADRKKTGAILVQYEKTDGSLINVFSLSKEDLIIEKASAFLNRKLIRDIYDVYFLSNTVDLAKVKTQLKDFVSKAPLPVDEKNLKSLLYSGAVPSFEQMLFAIKRRSL
;
A
#
# COMPACT_ATOMS: atom_id res chain seq x y z
N MET A 1 -11.73 -20.93 9.02
CA MET A 1 -12.41 -19.64 8.76
C MET A 1 -11.40 -18.52 9.03
N LYS A 2 -11.13 -17.62 8.08
CA LYS A 2 -10.25 -16.48 8.30
C LYS A 2 -11.01 -15.38 9.07
N LEU A 3 -10.37 -14.81 10.09
CA LEU A 3 -10.95 -13.69 10.82
C LEU A 3 -10.92 -12.42 9.96
N PRO A 4 -11.99 -11.58 9.99
CA PRO A 4 -11.98 -10.26 9.38
C PRO A 4 -10.84 -9.38 9.90
N LEU A 5 -10.33 -8.46 9.06
CA LEU A 5 -9.21 -7.59 9.42
C LEU A 5 -9.45 -6.81 10.72
N ARG A 6 -10.69 -6.34 10.95
CA ARG A 6 -11.04 -5.63 12.20
C ARG A 6 -10.73 -6.41 13.47
N ASN A 7 -10.75 -7.74 13.41
CA ASN A 7 -10.48 -8.61 14.57
C ASN A 7 -8.98 -8.89 14.74
N LEU A 8 -8.16 -8.55 13.76
CA LEU A 8 -6.71 -8.71 13.79
C LEU A 8 -6.00 -7.43 14.26
N LEU A 9 -6.62 -6.27 14.03
CA LEU A 9 -6.06 -4.98 14.43
C LEU A 9 -6.22 -4.78 15.94
N LYS A 10 -5.12 -4.37 16.60
CA LYS A 10 -5.05 -4.26 18.06
C LYS A 10 -5.49 -2.91 18.61
N LYS A 11 -5.47 -1.87 17.78
CA LYS A 11 -5.77 -0.50 18.20
C LYS A 11 -7.06 -0.03 17.53
N GLN A 12 -8.00 0.54 18.31
CA GLN A 12 -9.26 1.05 17.80
C GLN A 12 -9.05 2.09 16.69
N VAL A 13 -8.07 2.98 16.83
CA VAL A 13 -7.74 3.96 15.79
C VAL A 13 -7.32 3.30 14.47
N GLN A 14 -6.66 2.16 14.50
CA GLN A 14 -6.32 1.40 13.28
C GLN A 14 -7.56 0.81 12.62
N VAL A 15 -8.53 0.34 13.42
CA VAL A 15 -9.81 -0.18 12.90
C VAL A 15 -10.59 0.95 12.22
N GLU A 16 -10.69 2.10 12.88
CA GLU A 16 -11.39 3.28 12.33
C GLU A 16 -10.73 3.77 11.04
N LEU A 17 -9.39 3.86 11.02
CA LEU A 17 -8.66 4.24 9.81
C LEU A 17 -8.84 3.21 8.70
N ALA A 18 -8.83 1.92 9.01
CA ALA A 18 -9.06 0.86 8.05
C ALA A 18 -10.47 0.92 7.42
N LEU A 19 -11.50 1.25 8.21
CA LEU A 19 -12.86 1.48 7.71
C LEU A 19 -12.91 2.70 6.77
N LEU A 20 -12.23 3.79 7.14
CA LEU A 20 -12.17 4.97 6.28
C LEU A 20 -11.36 4.72 5.00
N GLN A 21 -10.34 3.86 5.05
CA GLN A 21 -9.62 3.40 3.86
C GLN A 21 -10.53 2.61 2.91
N ASP A 22 -11.44 1.77 3.43
CA ASP A 22 -12.40 1.04 2.59
C ASP A 22 -13.28 2.00 1.80
N GLU A 23 -13.83 3.02 2.47
CA GLU A 23 -14.64 4.06 1.83
C GLU A 23 -13.83 4.86 0.80
N ALA A 24 -12.62 5.30 1.15
CA ALA A 24 -11.77 6.09 0.27
C ALA A 24 -11.30 5.28 -0.96
N CYS A 25 -11.06 3.99 -0.81
CA CYS A 25 -10.73 3.09 -1.91
C CYS A 25 -11.91 2.95 -2.88
N GLU A 26 -13.12 2.71 -2.37
CA GLU A 26 -14.33 2.65 -3.21
C GLU A 26 -14.64 3.99 -3.90
N ILE A 27 -14.43 5.12 -3.21
CA ILE A 27 -14.56 6.46 -3.81
C ILE A 27 -13.58 6.61 -4.98
N MET A 28 -12.31 6.24 -4.78
CA MET A 28 -11.31 6.33 -5.85
C MET A 28 -11.71 5.53 -7.09
N TYR A 29 -12.22 4.30 -6.92
CA TYR A 29 -12.68 3.49 -8.05
C TYR A 29 -14.01 3.96 -8.66
N ALA A 30 -14.86 4.64 -7.91
CA ALA A 30 -16.04 5.29 -8.44
C ALA A 30 -15.68 6.48 -9.36
N VAL A 31 -14.64 7.25 -8.99
CA VAL A 31 -14.15 8.39 -9.76
C VAL A 31 -13.25 7.95 -10.93
N HIS A 32 -12.40 6.96 -10.71
CA HIS A 32 -11.43 6.48 -11.70
C HIS A 32 -11.37 4.94 -11.71
N PRO A 33 -12.24 4.25 -12.44
CA PRO A 33 -12.35 2.79 -12.44
C PRO A 33 -11.07 2.03 -12.84
N ASN A 34 -10.18 2.68 -13.61
CA ASN A 34 -8.92 2.11 -14.06
C ASN A 34 -7.71 2.55 -13.21
N ALA A 35 -7.93 3.14 -12.05
CA ALA A 35 -6.85 3.47 -11.12
C ALA A 35 -6.10 2.19 -10.71
N VAL A 36 -4.78 2.28 -10.59
CA VAL A 36 -3.93 1.15 -10.20
C VAL A 36 -3.46 1.36 -8.79
N PHE A 37 -3.98 0.56 -7.87
CA PHE A 37 -3.63 0.60 -6.46
C PHE A 37 -2.23 0.03 -6.23
N HIS A 38 -1.42 0.70 -5.42
CA HIS A 38 -0.07 0.26 -5.11
C HIS A 38 0.33 0.63 -3.67
N GLY A 39 1.62 0.59 -3.36
CA GLY A 39 2.09 1.00 -2.04
C GLY A 39 1.91 -0.04 -0.94
N GLY A 40 2.03 0.41 0.31
CA GLY A 40 1.97 -0.48 1.48
C GLY A 40 0.59 -1.04 1.76
N THR A 41 -0.44 -0.25 1.53
CA THR A 41 -1.82 -0.65 1.78
C THR A 41 -2.30 -1.65 0.74
N SER A 42 -1.83 -1.57 -0.52
CA SER A 42 -2.06 -2.61 -1.53
C SER A 42 -1.48 -3.96 -1.08
N ILE A 43 -0.24 -3.99 -0.56
CA ILE A 43 0.37 -5.22 -0.03
C ILE A 43 -0.46 -5.78 1.12
N TRP A 44 -0.89 -4.93 2.01
CA TRP A 44 -1.70 -5.32 3.15
C TRP A 44 -3.07 -5.88 2.76
N ARG A 45 -3.82 -5.15 1.93
CA ARG A 45 -5.22 -5.44 1.61
C ARG A 45 -5.40 -6.46 0.49
N CYS A 46 -4.47 -6.49 -0.48
CA CYS A 46 -4.61 -7.34 -1.66
C CYS A 46 -3.73 -8.60 -1.61
N TYR A 47 -2.65 -8.58 -0.80
CA TYR A 47 -1.67 -9.66 -0.79
C TYR A 47 -1.44 -10.25 0.60
N LEU A 48 -2.41 -10.07 1.52
CA LEU A 48 -2.39 -10.64 2.86
C LEU A 48 -1.21 -10.19 3.71
N GLY A 49 -0.70 -8.98 3.47
CA GLY A 49 0.35 -8.40 4.32
C GLY A 49 -0.10 -8.31 5.78
N ASN A 50 0.83 -8.44 6.71
CA ASN A 50 0.57 -8.38 8.14
C ASN A 50 1.14 -7.12 8.81
N ARG A 51 1.46 -6.13 8.00
CA ARG A 51 1.90 -4.79 8.40
C ARG A 51 0.79 -3.78 8.13
N PHE A 52 0.42 -3.01 9.16
CA PHE A 52 -0.51 -1.90 9.00
C PHE A 52 0.10 -0.80 8.11
N SER A 53 -0.71 -0.25 7.22
CA SER A 53 -0.34 0.87 6.36
C SER A 53 -1.45 1.92 6.35
N GLU A 54 -1.11 3.20 6.36
CA GLU A 54 -2.05 4.29 6.63
C GLU A 54 -2.54 4.98 5.35
N ASP A 55 -1.68 5.10 4.35
CA ASP A 55 -1.93 5.86 3.13
C ASP A 55 -2.51 4.99 2.02
N LEU A 56 -3.27 5.58 1.10
CA LEU A 56 -3.75 4.97 -0.13
C LEU A 56 -3.02 5.58 -1.32
N ASP A 57 -2.27 4.75 -2.03
CA ASP A 57 -1.43 5.15 -3.15
C ASP A 57 -2.00 4.62 -4.47
N PHE A 58 -2.19 5.48 -5.47
CA PHE A 58 -2.71 5.11 -6.79
C PHE A 58 -1.89 5.70 -7.93
N TYR A 59 -1.83 4.98 -9.04
CA TYR A 59 -1.50 5.51 -10.35
C TYR A 59 -2.80 5.72 -11.13
N ALA A 60 -3.00 6.91 -11.70
CA ALA A 60 -4.13 7.21 -12.56
C ALA A 60 -3.78 8.34 -13.52
N GLN A 61 -4.27 8.30 -14.77
CA GLN A 61 -4.29 9.48 -15.61
C GLN A 61 -5.52 10.32 -15.27
N VAL A 62 -5.31 11.43 -14.58
CA VAL A 62 -6.40 12.27 -14.14
C VAL A 62 -6.73 13.35 -15.18
N ASN A 63 -8.02 13.61 -15.36
CA ASN A 63 -8.54 14.70 -16.17
C ASN A 63 -8.84 15.93 -15.31
N ASP A 64 -9.34 17.01 -15.94
CA ASP A 64 -9.64 18.25 -15.25
C ASP A 64 -10.85 18.15 -14.30
N SER A 65 -11.75 17.16 -14.51
CA SER A 65 -12.92 16.95 -13.63
C SER A 65 -12.59 16.13 -12.39
N PHE A 66 -11.40 15.52 -12.29
CA PHE A 66 -11.06 14.59 -11.19
C PHE A 66 -11.31 15.19 -9.80
N GLU A 67 -10.93 16.44 -9.57
CA GLU A 67 -11.14 17.10 -8.27
C GLU A 67 -12.63 17.27 -7.94
N SER A 68 -13.42 17.73 -8.90
CA SER A 68 -14.86 17.89 -8.72
C SER A 68 -15.58 16.55 -8.52
N ASP A 69 -15.20 15.54 -9.29
CA ASP A 69 -15.78 14.20 -9.19
C ASP A 69 -15.43 13.55 -7.83
N LEU A 70 -14.18 13.69 -7.39
CA LEU A 70 -13.75 13.23 -6.07
C LEU A 70 -14.55 13.92 -4.95
N LEU A 71 -14.74 15.25 -5.06
CA LEU A 71 -15.51 16.03 -4.08
C LEU A 71 -16.96 15.57 -4.00
N ILE A 72 -17.58 15.30 -5.14
CA ILE A 72 -18.96 14.80 -5.23
C ILE A 72 -19.07 13.43 -4.55
N GLU A 73 -18.20 12.48 -4.87
CA GLU A 73 -18.25 11.12 -4.32
C GLU A 73 -17.97 11.10 -2.81
N VAL A 74 -17.02 11.91 -2.33
CA VAL A 74 -16.74 12.07 -0.90
C VAL A 74 -17.97 12.59 -0.16
N LYS A 75 -18.63 13.64 -0.68
CA LYS A 75 -19.84 14.21 -0.08
C LYS A 75 -21.03 13.24 -0.07
N LYS A 76 -21.24 12.45 -1.12
CA LYS A 76 -22.28 11.42 -1.19
C LYS A 76 -22.21 10.43 -0.04
N ARG A 77 -21.00 10.17 0.49
CA ARG A 77 -20.76 9.26 1.62
C ARG A 77 -20.73 9.95 2.98
N GLY A 78 -21.08 11.23 3.04
CA GLY A 78 -21.06 12.01 4.28
C GLY A 78 -19.65 12.32 4.80
N LEU A 79 -18.64 12.21 3.93
CA LEU A 79 -17.25 12.50 4.21
C LEU A 79 -16.87 13.90 3.72
N THR A 80 -15.68 14.37 4.13
CA THR A 80 -15.13 15.67 3.72
C THR A 80 -13.72 15.54 3.22
N ILE A 81 -13.28 16.46 2.36
CA ILE A 81 -11.89 16.63 1.99
C ILE A 81 -11.31 17.75 2.88
N SER A 82 -10.44 17.39 3.82
CA SER A 82 -9.81 18.36 4.74
C SER A 82 -8.60 19.04 4.11
N LYS A 83 -7.97 18.41 3.11
CA LYS A 83 -6.83 18.95 2.36
C LYS A 83 -6.86 18.42 0.93
N PHE A 84 -6.61 19.32 -0.03
CA PHE A 84 -6.39 18.96 -1.44
C PHE A 84 -5.23 19.77 -2.00
N ARG A 85 -4.32 19.10 -2.69
CA ARG A 85 -3.18 19.73 -3.37
C ARG A 85 -2.89 18.98 -4.66
N LYS A 86 -2.94 19.69 -5.77
CA LYS A 86 -2.52 19.20 -7.10
C LYS A 86 -1.16 19.81 -7.45
N THR A 87 -0.26 18.96 -7.90
CA THR A 87 1.03 19.35 -8.51
C THR A 87 1.02 18.90 -9.96
N GLN A 88 2.10 19.13 -10.67
CA GLN A 88 2.21 18.72 -12.08
C GLN A 88 2.01 17.21 -12.28
N ASN A 89 2.48 16.39 -11.35
CA ASN A 89 2.53 14.93 -11.50
C ASN A 89 1.80 14.16 -10.39
N ASN A 90 1.27 14.84 -9.36
CA ASN A 90 0.67 14.17 -8.22
C ASN A 90 -0.50 14.97 -7.66
N ILE A 91 -1.48 14.25 -7.14
CA ILE A 91 -2.56 14.77 -6.31
C ILE A 91 -2.42 14.18 -4.92
N PHE A 92 -2.60 15.03 -3.93
CA PHE A 92 -2.63 14.67 -2.50
C PHE A 92 -3.95 15.16 -1.94
N ALA A 93 -4.73 14.25 -1.40
CA ALA A 93 -5.97 14.58 -0.71
C ALA A 93 -5.99 13.92 0.67
N LYS A 94 -6.69 14.56 1.62
CA LYS A 94 -7.06 13.94 2.88
C LYS A 94 -8.56 13.85 2.97
N ILE A 95 -9.07 12.63 3.10
CA ILE A 95 -10.49 12.34 3.27
C ILE A 95 -10.73 12.12 4.76
N SER A 96 -11.76 12.78 5.31
CA SER A 96 -12.07 12.79 6.75
C SER A 96 -13.53 12.44 7.02
N ASN A 97 -13.75 11.72 8.11
CA ASN A 97 -15.08 11.50 8.68
C ASN A 97 -15.36 12.43 9.90
N GLY A 98 -14.53 13.45 10.10
CA GLY A 98 -14.62 14.39 11.21
C GLY A 98 -13.86 13.96 12.48
N ARG A 99 -13.39 12.71 12.57
CA ARG A 99 -12.58 12.19 13.69
C ARG A 99 -11.18 11.80 13.27
N ILE A 100 -11.05 11.16 12.15
CA ILE A 100 -9.79 10.68 11.57
C ILE A 100 -9.71 11.06 10.10
N GLU A 101 -8.52 11.00 9.56
CA GLU A 101 -8.22 11.29 8.16
C GLU A 101 -7.42 10.16 7.54
N VAL A 102 -7.68 9.88 6.26
CA VAL A 102 -6.84 9.02 5.41
C VAL A 102 -6.21 9.85 4.30
N SER A 103 -4.92 9.63 4.05
CA SER A 103 -4.22 10.23 2.91
C SER A 103 -4.51 9.42 1.65
N LEU A 104 -4.88 10.13 0.59
CA LEU A 104 -5.02 9.62 -0.77
C LEU A 104 -3.96 10.30 -1.64
N GLU A 105 -3.03 9.51 -2.16
CA GLU A 105 -1.98 9.97 -3.08
C GLU A 105 -2.23 9.38 -4.46
N VAL A 106 -2.32 10.24 -5.48
CA VAL A 106 -2.51 9.81 -6.86
C VAL A 106 -1.35 10.35 -7.70
N ALA A 107 -0.50 9.46 -8.18
CA ALA A 107 0.52 9.82 -9.16
C ALA A 107 -0.14 9.89 -10.54
N ASP A 108 -0.15 11.09 -11.13
CA ASP A 108 -0.78 11.37 -12.44
C ASP A 108 0.08 10.80 -13.57
N ARG A 109 -0.07 9.52 -13.77
CA ARG A 109 0.58 8.81 -14.88
C ARG A 109 -0.12 7.50 -15.20
N LYS A 110 -0.05 7.10 -16.47
CA LYS A 110 -0.47 5.78 -16.89
C LYS A 110 0.48 4.72 -16.35
N LYS A 111 -0.09 3.67 -15.75
CA LYS A 111 0.66 2.49 -15.35
C LYS A 111 0.17 1.29 -16.15
N THR A 112 1.08 0.62 -16.84
CA THR A 112 0.80 -0.63 -17.58
C THR A 112 1.09 -1.84 -16.70
N GLY A 113 0.56 -3.01 -17.06
CA GLY A 113 0.81 -4.25 -16.32
C GLY A 113 -0.02 -4.39 -15.04
N ALA A 114 -1.02 -3.54 -14.84
CA ALA A 114 -1.97 -3.72 -13.74
C ALA A 114 -2.74 -5.03 -13.88
N ILE A 115 -2.98 -5.70 -12.75
CA ILE A 115 -3.76 -6.94 -12.67
C ILE A 115 -4.98 -6.74 -11.79
N LEU A 116 -6.05 -7.47 -12.08
CA LEU A 116 -7.25 -7.49 -11.24
C LEU A 116 -6.99 -8.39 -10.03
N VAL A 117 -7.15 -7.85 -8.83
CA VAL A 117 -6.93 -8.55 -7.55
C VAL A 117 -8.08 -8.29 -6.59
N GLN A 118 -8.18 -9.11 -5.56
CA GLN A 118 -9.15 -8.93 -4.49
C GLN A 118 -8.56 -8.03 -3.39
N TYR A 119 -9.25 -6.95 -3.09
CA TYR A 119 -9.00 -6.11 -1.92
C TYR A 119 -9.88 -6.60 -0.77
N GLU A 120 -9.29 -6.98 0.35
CA GLU A 120 -10.00 -7.39 1.55
C GLU A 120 -10.40 -6.16 2.37
N LYS A 121 -11.70 -5.94 2.51
CA LYS A 121 -12.26 -4.89 3.37
C LYS A 121 -12.11 -5.25 4.86
N THR A 122 -12.29 -4.27 5.69
CA THR A 122 -12.14 -4.38 7.15
C THR A 122 -13.11 -5.39 7.77
N ASP A 123 -14.28 -5.57 7.17
CA ASP A 123 -15.29 -6.56 7.58
C ASP A 123 -15.04 -7.96 7.02
N GLY A 124 -14.05 -8.14 6.15
CA GLY A 124 -13.69 -9.40 5.48
C GLY A 124 -14.37 -9.60 4.14
N SER A 125 -15.24 -8.70 3.68
CA SER A 125 -15.77 -8.72 2.32
C SER A 125 -14.66 -8.39 1.31
N LEU A 126 -14.86 -8.79 0.05
CA LEU A 126 -13.87 -8.65 -1.01
C LEU A 126 -14.43 -7.79 -2.15
N ILE A 127 -13.63 -6.86 -2.63
CA ILE A 127 -13.91 -6.11 -3.86
C ILE A 127 -12.78 -6.32 -4.86
N ASN A 128 -13.09 -6.25 -6.16
CA ASN A 128 -12.08 -6.35 -7.20
C ASN A 128 -11.50 -4.97 -7.51
N VAL A 129 -10.18 -4.88 -7.52
CA VAL A 129 -9.43 -3.66 -7.79
C VAL A 129 -8.28 -3.93 -8.75
N PHE A 130 -7.88 -2.94 -9.54
CA PHE A 130 -6.62 -3.01 -10.27
C PHE A 130 -5.46 -2.67 -9.35
N SER A 131 -4.43 -3.51 -9.34
CA SER A 131 -3.22 -3.29 -8.54
C SER A 131 -1.98 -3.69 -9.32
N LEU A 132 -0.82 -3.31 -8.82
CA LEU A 132 0.44 -3.85 -9.32
C LEU A 132 0.57 -5.32 -8.93
N SER A 133 1.30 -6.08 -9.77
CA SER A 133 1.72 -7.44 -9.41
C SER A 133 2.63 -7.42 -8.17
N LYS A 134 2.76 -8.56 -7.49
CA LYS A 134 3.70 -8.69 -6.36
C LYS A 134 5.12 -8.40 -6.80
N GLU A 135 5.49 -8.81 -8.00
CA GLU A 135 6.78 -8.58 -8.61
C GLU A 135 7.06 -7.09 -8.80
N ASP A 136 6.11 -6.34 -9.34
CA ASP A 136 6.24 -4.89 -9.50
C ASP A 136 6.29 -4.17 -8.15
N LEU A 137 5.50 -4.62 -7.16
CA LEU A 137 5.55 -4.08 -5.81
C LEU A 137 6.92 -4.34 -5.14
N ILE A 138 7.53 -5.50 -5.36
CA ILE A 138 8.90 -5.78 -4.89
C ILE A 138 9.88 -4.76 -5.47
N ILE A 139 9.82 -4.51 -6.77
CA ILE A 139 10.71 -3.56 -7.45
C ILE A 139 10.52 -2.15 -6.90
N GLU A 140 9.27 -1.71 -6.73
CA GLU A 140 8.97 -0.39 -6.13
C GLU A 140 9.49 -0.29 -4.68
N LYS A 141 9.28 -1.31 -3.87
CA LYS A 141 9.70 -1.30 -2.46
C LYS A 141 11.22 -1.42 -2.31
N ALA A 142 11.89 -2.19 -3.15
CA ALA A 142 13.34 -2.24 -3.21
C ALA A 142 13.94 -0.85 -3.55
N SER A 143 13.40 -0.19 -4.57
CA SER A 143 13.79 1.18 -4.93
C SER A 143 13.51 2.19 -3.81
N ALA A 144 12.34 2.11 -3.17
CA ALA A 144 11.97 2.97 -2.05
C ALA A 144 12.93 2.79 -0.86
N PHE A 145 13.30 1.55 -0.53
CA PHE A 145 14.26 1.27 0.54
C PHE A 145 15.64 1.86 0.24
N LEU A 146 16.16 1.69 -0.96
CA LEU A 146 17.46 2.24 -1.34
C LEU A 146 17.50 3.77 -1.22
N ASN A 147 16.35 4.44 -1.48
CA ASN A 147 16.27 5.90 -1.43
C ASN A 147 16.06 6.44 -0.02
N ARG A 148 15.12 5.87 0.77
CA ARG A 148 14.71 6.43 2.06
C ARG A 148 15.11 5.60 3.28
N LYS A 149 15.59 4.37 3.10
CA LYS A 149 16.13 3.46 4.13
C LYS A 149 15.14 3.14 5.26
N LEU A 150 13.84 3.09 4.96
CA LEU A 150 12.81 2.80 5.96
C LEU A 150 12.59 1.30 6.07
N ILE A 151 12.59 0.79 7.31
CA ILE A 151 12.46 -0.64 7.61
C ILE A 151 11.21 -1.28 7.01
N ARG A 152 10.12 -0.52 6.88
CA ARG A 152 8.87 -0.98 6.28
C ARG A 152 9.03 -1.40 4.82
N ASP A 153 9.94 -0.79 4.07
CA ASP A 153 10.12 -1.08 2.65
C ASP A 153 10.87 -2.40 2.43
N ILE A 154 11.95 -2.64 3.17
CA ILE A 154 12.62 -3.95 3.10
C ILE A 154 11.74 -5.06 3.68
N TYR A 155 10.92 -4.76 4.68
CA TYR A 155 9.94 -5.72 5.18
C TYR A 155 8.93 -6.11 4.10
N ASP A 156 8.44 -5.16 3.32
CA ASP A 156 7.53 -5.42 2.20
C ASP A 156 8.20 -6.31 1.13
N VAL A 157 9.48 -6.05 0.79
CA VAL A 157 10.28 -6.91 -0.11
C VAL A 157 10.44 -8.31 0.47
N TYR A 158 10.83 -8.42 1.73
CA TYR A 158 10.97 -9.70 2.43
C TYR A 158 9.66 -10.49 2.44
N PHE A 159 8.56 -9.85 2.79
CA PHE A 159 7.24 -10.47 2.85
C PHE A 159 6.80 -11.00 1.48
N LEU A 160 6.81 -10.15 0.46
CA LEU A 160 6.38 -10.51 -0.89
C LEU A 160 7.28 -11.57 -1.53
N SER A 161 8.59 -11.53 -1.28
CA SER A 161 9.55 -12.51 -1.83
C SER A 161 9.29 -13.95 -1.37
N ASN A 162 8.43 -14.18 -0.37
CA ASN A 162 7.98 -15.52 0.03
C ASN A 162 6.90 -16.11 -0.89
N THR A 163 6.24 -15.28 -1.71
CA THR A 163 4.99 -15.66 -2.38
C THR A 163 4.98 -15.39 -3.88
N VAL A 164 6.13 -14.99 -4.45
CA VAL A 164 6.29 -14.68 -5.88
C VAL A 164 7.10 -15.74 -6.61
N ASP A 165 6.96 -15.76 -7.93
CA ASP A 165 7.93 -16.43 -8.79
C ASP A 165 9.21 -15.59 -8.84
N LEU A 166 10.21 -16.05 -8.09
CA LEU A 166 11.46 -15.33 -7.94
C LEU A 166 12.24 -15.20 -9.25
N ALA A 167 12.02 -16.07 -10.25
CA ALA A 167 12.68 -15.97 -11.54
C ALA A 167 12.43 -14.62 -12.22
N LYS A 168 11.23 -14.03 -12.02
CA LYS A 168 10.85 -12.75 -12.61
C LYS A 168 11.52 -11.53 -11.98
N VAL A 169 12.00 -11.62 -10.75
CA VAL A 169 12.61 -10.52 -9.98
C VAL A 169 14.01 -10.81 -9.48
N LYS A 170 14.57 -11.94 -9.89
CA LYS A 170 15.87 -12.44 -9.40
C LYS A 170 17.00 -11.43 -9.57
N THR A 171 17.11 -10.84 -10.75
CA THR A 171 18.15 -9.85 -11.06
C THR A 171 18.01 -8.61 -10.20
N GLN A 172 16.79 -8.09 -10.06
CA GLN A 172 16.50 -6.90 -9.26
C GLN A 172 16.77 -7.15 -7.78
N LEU A 173 16.41 -8.35 -7.27
CA LEU A 173 16.68 -8.70 -5.87
C LEU A 173 18.18 -8.88 -5.60
N LYS A 174 18.95 -9.45 -6.52
CA LYS A 174 20.43 -9.54 -6.39
C LYS A 174 21.07 -8.16 -6.33
N ASP A 175 20.69 -7.27 -7.23
CA ASP A 175 21.18 -5.90 -7.25
C ASP A 175 20.79 -5.16 -5.95
N PHE A 176 19.54 -5.29 -5.53
CA PHE A 176 19.04 -4.74 -4.27
C PHE A 176 19.85 -5.19 -3.06
N VAL A 177 20.06 -6.51 -2.90
CA VAL A 177 20.80 -7.08 -1.76
C VAL A 177 22.24 -6.59 -1.72
N SER A 178 22.88 -6.42 -2.89
CA SER A 178 24.28 -5.95 -2.97
C SER A 178 24.44 -4.49 -2.55
N LYS A 179 23.36 -3.68 -2.61
CA LYS A 179 23.37 -2.23 -2.35
C LYS A 179 22.62 -1.84 -1.08
N ALA A 180 21.91 -2.78 -0.45
CA ALA A 180 21.01 -2.47 0.68
C ALA A 180 21.76 -1.86 1.87
N PRO A 181 21.50 -0.58 2.22
CA PRO A 181 22.11 0.06 3.38
C PRO A 181 21.41 -0.37 4.67
N LEU A 182 21.97 0.01 5.81
CA LEU A 182 21.26 -0.13 7.09
C LEU A 182 20.02 0.76 7.14
N PRO A 183 18.89 0.28 7.69
CA PRO A 183 17.70 1.11 7.88
C PRO A 183 17.92 2.17 8.95
N VAL A 184 17.23 3.30 8.81
CA VAL A 184 17.32 4.40 9.78
C VAL A 184 16.33 4.26 10.95
N ASP A 185 15.36 3.33 10.82
CA ASP A 185 14.21 3.22 11.73
C ASP A 185 13.85 1.77 12.08
N GLU A 186 14.82 0.87 12.19
CA GLU A 186 14.57 -0.57 12.40
C GLU A 186 13.61 -0.86 13.56
N LYS A 187 13.71 -0.12 14.65
CA LYS A 187 12.88 -0.27 15.86
C LYS A 187 11.38 -0.05 15.57
N ASN A 188 11.04 0.67 14.52
CA ASN A 188 9.66 0.98 14.17
C ASN A 188 8.89 -0.24 13.63
N LEU A 189 9.57 -1.27 13.13
CA LEU A 189 8.91 -2.44 12.55
C LEU A 189 7.94 -3.10 13.52
N LYS A 190 8.32 -3.20 14.81
CA LYS A 190 7.50 -3.81 15.85
C LYS A 190 6.13 -3.14 16.00
N SER A 191 6.06 -1.82 15.84
CA SER A 191 4.80 -1.07 15.98
C SER A 191 3.88 -1.18 14.75
N LEU A 192 4.45 -1.55 13.60
CA LEU A 192 3.72 -1.70 12.34
C LEU A 192 3.10 -3.10 12.19
N LEU A 193 3.70 -4.13 12.77
CA LEU A 193 3.21 -5.49 12.65
C LEU A 193 2.06 -5.75 13.64
N TYR A 194 0.92 -6.16 13.13
CA TYR A 194 -0.21 -6.58 13.98
C TYR A 194 -0.22 -8.09 14.26
N SER A 195 0.55 -8.87 13.49
CA SER A 195 0.67 -10.33 13.66
C SER A 195 2.04 -10.84 13.21
N GLY A 196 2.45 -12.00 13.70
CA GLY A 196 3.69 -12.68 13.34
C GLY A 196 4.92 -12.21 14.12
N ALA A 197 6.06 -12.84 13.83
CA ALA A 197 7.35 -12.48 14.40
C ALA A 197 7.90 -11.20 13.76
N VAL A 198 8.68 -10.44 14.53
CA VAL A 198 9.37 -9.23 14.07
C VAL A 198 10.79 -9.63 13.66
N PRO A 199 11.10 -9.78 12.37
CA PRO A 199 12.46 -10.11 11.94
C PRO A 199 13.39 -8.90 12.07
N SER A 200 14.69 -9.14 12.33
CA SER A 200 15.70 -8.10 12.23
C SER A 200 16.02 -7.78 10.75
N PHE A 201 16.67 -6.63 10.53
CA PHE A 201 17.13 -6.25 9.19
C PHE A 201 18.02 -7.35 8.58
N GLU A 202 18.98 -7.87 9.35
CA GLU A 202 19.91 -8.91 8.89
C GLU A 202 19.16 -10.20 8.52
N GLN A 203 18.16 -10.60 9.31
CA GLN A 203 17.34 -11.77 9.02
C GLN A 203 16.57 -11.61 7.71
N MET A 204 15.98 -10.43 7.48
CA MET A 204 15.27 -10.13 6.23
C MET A 204 16.21 -10.14 5.03
N LEU A 205 17.33 -9.44 5.14
CA LEU A 205 18.32 -9.35 4.06
C LEU A 205 18.91 -10.73 3.72
N PHE A 206 19.25 -11.52 4.73
CA PHE A 206 19.74 -12.89 4.54
C PHE A 206 18.70 -13.77 3.83
N ALA A 207 17.43 -13.68 4.24
CA ALA A 207 16.35 -14.46 3.64
C ALA A 207 16.12 -14.06 2.16
N ILE A 208 16.11 -12.76 1.85
CA ILE A 208 16.00 -12.26 0.46
C ILE A 208 17.18 -12.74 -0.37
N LYS A 209 18.43 -12.63 0.16
CA LYS A 209 19.64 -13.10 -0.50
C LYS A 209 19.57 -14.59 -0.84
N ARG A 210 19.21 -15.42 0.13
CA ARG A 210 19.11 -16.88 -0.06
C ARG A 210 18.08 -17.26 -1.13
N ARG A 211 16.99 -16.52 -1.24
CA ARG A 211 15.95 -16.75 -2.24
C ARG A 211 16.34 -16.26 -3.64
N SER A 212 17.21 -15.25 -3.72
CA SER A 212 17.66 -14.67 -5.00
C SER A 212 18.89 -15.36 -5.61
N LEU A 213 19.50 -16.31 -4.93
CA LEU A 213 20.59 -17.11 -5.46
C LEU A 213 20.07 -18.19 -6.42
#